data_8a32d3b44c42605f2bacfb3470ea020e
#
_entry.id   8a32d3b44c42605f2bacfb3470ea020e
#
_cell.length_a   1.000
_cell.length_b   1.000
_cell.length_c   1.000
_cell.angle_alpha   90.00
_cell.angle_beta   90.00
_cell.angle_gamma   90.00
#
_symmetry.space_group_name_H-M   'P 1'
#
loop_
_entity.id
_entity.type
_entity.pdbx_description
1 polymer ?
#
loop_
_entity_poly.entity_id
_entity_poly.type
_entity_poly.pdbx_seq_one_letter_code
_entity_poly.pdbx_strand_id
1 'polypeptide(L)'
;MLLAAPMAHASSHETLDVRSAMLLDMSTGRIIYEQNADEPIPPASLTKVLSMYVALDQVRAGKASLKDTVKVSRRAFSTGGSRMFLKQGETLTLDDLLEGMAVSSGNDASVATAEHIGGNVDNFVQMMNAKARALGMKNSVFRNPHGLPAAGQHTTARDMLALSRAYLAQYPEALRYHSTRYIKHNKVITTNKNPLLGNCEGADGLKTGWVFASGYNLISTVKRGKTRLLAVVLGAETTQARAQEVNRLVEAGFRSVAGGGKNVSTLLADMKPADYALNLHKTNSEAYAELRKSSKSAQSAKSRKTSVAAAKASEDAKATPAQKKAKKKKATATAEKAVPKASKATASKSSTASRAKATAQPQAKQPERKAVAKTEDQDPAPKAARKKSSSTKSTADKTPAPGKKAAPRDVADKQG
;
A
#
# COMPACT_ATOMS: atom_id res chain seq x y z
N MET A 1 -16.08 8.16 63.08
CA MET A 1 -15.16 8.48 61.99
C MET A 1 -15.31 7.44 60.88
N LEU A 2 -16.14 7.70 59.90
CA LEU A 2 -16.28 6.81 58.73
C LEU A 2 -15.18 7.21 57.73
N LEU A 3 -14.27 6.27 57.46
CA LEU A 3 -13.26 6.38 56.38
C LEU A 3 -13.99 6.11 55.06
N ALA A 4 -14.21 7.17 54.29
CA ALA A 4 -14.64 7.03 52.90
C ALA A 4 -13.49 6.46 52.07
N ALA A 5 -13.66 5.22 51.58
CA ALA A 5 -12.74 4.63 50.61
C ALA A 5 -12.79 5.46 49.30
N PRO A 6 -11.63 5.73 48.66
CA PRO A 6 -11.63 6.39 47.37
C PRO A 6 -12.29 5.46 46.35
N MET A 7 -13.43 5.89 45.78
CA MET A 7 -13.94 5.26 44.57
C MET A 7 -12.93 5.49 43.45
N ALA A 8 -12.23 4.46 43.09
CA ALA A 8 -11.48 4.43 41.84
C ALA A 8 -12.50 4.62 40.69
N HIS A 9 -12.52 5.80 40.10
CA HIS A 9 -13.20 6.03 38.86
C HIS A 9 -12.49 5.20 37.79
N ALA A 10 -13.03 4.03 37.50
CA ALA A 10 -12.71 3.35 36.28
C ALA A 10 -13.17 4.31 35.15
N SER A 11 -12.22 5.00 34.51
CA SER A 11 -12.51 5.80 33.34
C SER A 11 -13.06 4.85 32.28
N SER A 12 -14.36 4.93 32.05
CA SER A 12 -15.02 4.23 30.95
C SER A 12 -14.48 4.82 29.64
N HIS A 13 -13.57 4.10 28.99
CA HIS A 13 -12.98 4.55 27.72
C HIS A 13 -13.99 4.38 26.58
N GLU A 14 -14.93 5.33 26.46
CA GLU A 14 -15.86 5.43 25.30
C GLU A 14 -15.13 5.75 24.00
N THR A 15 -13.86 6.13 24.07
CA THR A 15 -12.98 6.46 22.97
C THR A 15 -11.81 5.50 22.88
N LEU A 16 -11.17 5.50 21.72
CA LEU A 16 -9.92 4.76 21.46
C LEU A 16 -8.71 5.61 21.89
N ASP A 17 -7.65 4.95 22.32
CA ASP A 17 -6.38 5.61 22.65
C ASP A 17 -5.56 5.88 21.37
N VAL A 18 -6.11 6.78 20.53
CA VAL A 18 -5.54 7.20 19.25
C VAL A 18 -5.96 8.63 18.93
N ARG A 19 -5.26 9.30 18.04
CA ARG A 19 -5.59 10.68 17.66
C ARG A 19 -6.91 10.80 16.91
N SER A 20 -7.15 9.88 15.96
CA SER A 20 -8.34 9.92 15.11
C SER A 20 -8.75 8.52 14.69
N ALA A 21 -10.07 8.27 14.65
CA ALA A 21 -10.59 6.98 14.18
C ALA A 21 -11.95 7.11 13.50
N MET A 22 -12.21 6.21 12.55
CA MET A 22 -13.52 6.04 11.93
C MET A 22 -13.81 4.56 11.65
N LEU A 23 -15.08 4.20 11.72
CA LEU A 23 -15.57 2.87 11.33
C LEU A 23 -16.78 2.99 10.42
N LEU A 24 -16.71 2.31 9.28
CA LEU A 24 -17.77 2.23 8.29
C LEU A 24 -18.25 0.78 8.16
N ASP A 25 -19.55 0.56 8.21
CA ASP A 25 -20.17 -0.65 7.68
C ASP A 25 -20.32 -0.48 6.15
N MET A 26 -19.46 -1.15 5.40
CA MET A 26 -19.47 -1.09 3.93
C MET A 26 -20.72 -1.75 3.32
N SER A 27 -21.39 -2.64 4.06
CA SER A 27 -22.57 -3.36 3.58
C SER A 27 -23.81 -2.44 3.52
N THR A 28 -23.89 -1.49 4.46
CA THR A 28 -24.97 -0.50 4.55
C THR A 28 -24.59 0.89 4.10
N GLY A 29 -23.28 1.19 4.04
CA GLY A 29 -22.73 2.50 3.77
C GLY A 29 -22.78 3.45 4.99
N ARG A 30 -23.15 2.96 6.18
CA ARG A 30 -23.26 3.76 7.41
C ARG A 30 -21.91 3.90 8.10
N ILE A 31 -21.56 5.13 8.46
CA ILE A 31 -20.50 5.39 9.43
C ILE A 31 -21.08 5.09 10.82
N ILE A 32 -20.44 4.18 11.56
CA ILE A 32 -20.92 3.68 12.85
C ILE A 32 -20.02 4.10 14.02
N TYR A 33 -18.86 4.72 13.72
CA TYR A 33 -18.00 5.36 14.72
C TYR A 33 -17.17 6.48 14.10
N GLU A 34 -17.01 7.58 14.82
CA GLU A 34 -16.14 8.71 14.50
C GLU A 34 -15.49 9.26 15.77
N GLN A 35 -14.18 9.52 15.68
CA GLN A 35 -13.40 10.20 16.71
C GLN A 35 -12.40 11.12 16.01
N ASN A 36 -12.47 12.43 16.24
CA ASN A 36 -11.58 13.43 15.65
C ASN A 36 -11.36 13.23 14.14
N ALA A 37 -12.45 12.89 13.41
CA ALA A 37 -12.37 12.38 12.04
C ALA A 37 -11.71 13.34 11.05
N ASP A 38 -11.74 14.65 11.32
CA ASP A 38 -11.23 15.71 10.47
C ASP A 38 -9.89 16.31 10.95
N GLU A 39 -9.27 15.72 11.99
CA GLU A 39 -7.95 16.13 12.46
C GLU A 39 -6.89 15.93 11.38
N PRO A 40 -6.16 16.99 10.96
CA PRO A 40 -5.10 16.87 9.98
C PRO A 40 -3.90 16.10 10.52
N ILE A 41 -3.44 15.09 9.78
CA ILE A 41 -2.32 14.25 10.17
C ILE A 41 -1.46 13.90 8.95
N PRO A 42 -0.12 13.76 9.07
CA PRO A 42 0.69 13.25 7.98
C PRO A 42 0.26 11.85 7.56
N PRO A 43 -0.02 11.59 6.27
CA PRO A 43 -0.60 10.32 5.81
C PRO A 43 0.34 9.12 5.96
N ALA A 44 1.65 9.36 6.04
CA ALA A 44 2.64 8.29 6.00
C ALA A 44 2.37 7.33 4.82
N SER A 45 2.68 6.04 4.96
CA SER A 45 2.48 5.06 3.88
C SER A 45 1.01 4.72 3.56
N LEU A 46 0.03 5.33 4.24
CA LEU A 46 -1.37 5.24 3.81
C LEU A 46 -1.56 5.89 2.42
N THR A 47 -0.71 6.86 2.06
CA THR A 47 -0.60 7.48 0.74
C THR A 47 -0.61 6.44 -0.41
N LYS A 48 0.00 5.26 -0.19
CA LYS A 48 0.12 4.23 -1.22
C LYS A 48 -1.21 3.64 -1.66
N VAL A 49 -2.27 3.73 -0.85
CA VAL A 49 -3.62 3.35 -1.27
C VAL A 49 -4.07 4.23 -2.44
N LEU A 50 -3.84 5.55 -2.34
CA LEU A 50 -4.14 6.47 -3.42
C LEU A 50 -3.23 6.25 -4.64
N SER A 51 -1.94 5.99 -4.43
CA SER A 51 -1.01 5.69 -5.53
C SER A 51 -1.40 4.43 -6.29
N MET A 52 -1.79 3.37 -5.58
CA MET A 52 -2.29 2.14 -6.20
C MET A 52 -3.61 2.38 -6.92
N TYR A 53 -4.52 3.19 -6.36
CA TYR A 53 -5.77 3.56 -7.00
C TYR A 53 -5.53 4.24 -8.34
N VAL A 54 -4.65 5.26 -8.37
CA VAL A 54 -4.30 5.98 -9.61
C VAL A 54 -3.68 5.04 -10.64
N ALA A 55 -2.79 4.15 -10.23
CA ALA A 55 -2.18 3.16 -11.13
C ALA A 55 -3.23 2.22 -11.73
N LEU A 56 -4.14 1.68 -10.90
CA LEU A 56 -5.22 0.80 -11.36
C LEU A 56 -6.23 1.52 -12.25
N ASP A 57 -6.48 2.83 -12.02
CA ASP A 57 -7.29 3.65 -12.94
C ASP A 57 -6.68 3.72 -14.35
N GLN A 58 -5.35 3.86 -14.45
CA GLN A 58 -4.67 3.88 -15.76
C GLN A 58 -4.71 2.49 -16.44
N VAL A 59 -4.60 1.42 -15.64
CA VAL A 59 -4.78 0.04 -16.15
C VAL A 59 -6.21 -0.17 -16.66
N ARG A 60 -7.22 0.23 -15.90
CA ARG A 60 -8.63 0.13 -16.30
C ARG A 60 -8.96 0.96 -17.54
N ALA A 61 -8.30 2.12 -17.67
CA ALA A 61 -8.44 2.98 -18.84
C ALA A 61 -7.69 2.48 -20.08
N GLY A 62 -7.00 1.34 -20.02
CA GLY A 62 -6.18 0.79 -21.10
C GLY A 62 -4.90 1.60 -21.42
N LYS A 63 -4.53 2.53 -20.54
CA LYS A 63 -3.32 3.37 -20.69
C LYS A 63 -2.08 2.72 -20.11
N ALA A 64 -2.24 1.67 -19.33
CA ALA A 64 -1.18 0.83 -18.76
C ALA A 64 -1.70 -0.61 -18.65
N SER A 65 -0.78 -1.55 -18.40
CA SER A 65 -1.10 -2.95 -18.16
C SER A 65 -0.38 -3.42 -16.89
N LEU A 66 -1.00 -4.31 -16.12
CA LEU A 66 -0.32 -4.98 -15.00
C LEU A 66 0.92 -5.76 -15.45
N LYS A 67 0.99 -6.13 -16.75
CA LYS A 67 2.11 -6.84 -17.36
C LYS A 67 3.19 -5.90 -17.91
N ASP A 68 3.01 -4.59 -17.86
CA ASP A 68 4.02 -3.64 -18.32
C ASP A 68 5.34 -3.87 -17.60
N THR A 69 6.42 -3.86 -18.36
CA THR A 69 7.77 -3.98 -17.83
C THR A 69 8.28 -2.61 -17.40
N VAL A 70 8.47 -2.42 -16.10
CA VAL A 70 8.90 -1.17 -15.49
C VAL A 70 10.38 -1.27 -15.13
N LYS A 71 11.22 -0.36 -15.67
CA LYS A 71 12.64 -0.26 -15.35
C LYS A 71 12.85 0.63 -14.13
N VAL A 72 13.55 0.11 -13.12
CA VAL A 72 13.83 0.84 -11.88
C VAL A 72 14.86 1.94 -12.11
N SER A 73 14.46 3.18 -11.92
CA SER A 73 15.33 4.36 -12.04
C SER A 73 16.31 4.48 -10.85
N ARG A 74 17.32 5.35 -10.99
CA ARG A 74 18.18 5.74 -9.87
C ARG A 74 17.38 6.40 -8.75
N ARG A 75 16.39 7.24 -9.08
CA ARG A 75 15.50 7.90 -8.11
C ARG A 75 14.71 6.87 -7.30
N ALA A 76 14.06 5.92 -7.96
CA ALA A 76 13.34 4.83 -7.30
C ALA A 76 14.28 4.02 -6.39
N PHE A 77 15.42 3.55 -6.91
CA PHE A 77 16.42 2.79 -6.15
C PHE A 77 16.92 3.52 -4.90
N SER A 78 17.19 4.84 -4.99
CA SER A 78 17.74 5.62 -3.87
C SER A 78 16.69 6.12 -2.88
N THR A 79 15.39 5.86 -3.13
CA THR A 79 14.32 6.30 -2.22
C THR A 79 14.40 5.58 -0.87
N GLY A 80 14.48 6.38 0.20
CA GLY A 80 14.63 5.88 1.57
C GLY A 80 13.35 5.34 2.20
N GLY A 81 13.45 4.93 3.46
CA GLY A 81 12.35 4.38 4.26
C GLY A 81 12.08 2.91 3.97
N SER A 82 10.79 2.49 4.01
CA SER A 82 10.41 1.10 3.71
C SER A 82 10.67 0.77 2.23
N ARG A 83 11.23 -0.41 1.94
CA ARG A 83 11.67 -0.79 0.59
C ARG A 83 11.25 -2.21 0.22
N MET A 84 11.05 -2.43 -1.07
CA MET A 84 10.98 -3.73 -1.70
C MET A 84 12.39 -4.28 -2.04
N PHE A 85 13.42 -3.45 -1.86
CA PHE A 85 14.82 -3.73 -2.18
C PHE A 85 15.08 -3.91 -3.68
N LEU A 86 14.47 -3.03 -4.48
CA LEU A 86 14.72 -2.95 -5.91
C LEU A 86 16.17 -2.54 -6.21
N LYS A 87 16.73 -3.04 -7.31
CA LYS A 87 18.05 -2.65 -7.80
C LYS A 87 17.92 -1.64 -8.93
N GLN A 88 18.86 -0.71 -9.04
CA GLN A 88 18.89 0.21 -10.17
C GLN A 88 19.02 -0.56 -11.49
N GLY A 89 18.20 -0.21 -12.48
CA GLY A 89 18.17 -0.85 -13.79
C GLY A 89 17.44 -2.19 -13.85
N GLU A 90 17.02 -2.74 -12.71
CA GLU A 90 16.18 -3.92 -12.64
C GLU A 90 14.82 -3.66 -13.32
N THR A 91 14.23 -4.71 -13.87
CA THR A 91 12.91 -4.66 -14.49
C THR A 91 11.94 -5.59 -13.77
N LEU A 92 10.74 -5.09 -13.48
CA LEU A 92 9.66 -5.81 -12.85
C LEU A 92 8.36 -5.51 -13.60
N THR A 93 7.33 -6.33 -13.36
CA THR A 93 6.00 -5.97 -13.85
C THR A 93 5.37 -4.87 -12.97
N LEU A 94 4.44 -4.10 -13.52
CA LEU A 94 3.63 -3.18 -12.71
C LEU A 94 2.90 -3.93 -11.59
N ASP A 95 2.45 -5.15 -11.84
CA ASP A 95 1.81 -6.04 -10.85
C ASP A 95 2.73 -6.31 -9.65
N ASP A 96 3.99 -6.68 -9.89
CA ASP A 96 4.99 -6.91 -8.83
C ASP A 96 5.25 -5.63 -8.00
N LEU A 97 5.26 -4.46 -8.65
CA LEU A 97 5.44 -3.19 -7.96
C LEU A 97 4.26 -2.86 -7.04
N LEU A 98 3.01 -3.08 -7.50
CA LEU A 98 1.81 -2.89 -6.68
C LEU A 98 1.79 -3.84 -5.49
N GLU A 99 2.18 -5.11 -5.68
CA GLU A 99 2.34 -6.05 -4.57
C GLU A 99 3.41 -5.59 -3.58
N GLY A 100 4.56 -5.12 -4.07
CA GLY A 100 5.63 -4.53 -3.26
C GLY A 100 5.17 -3.30 -2.47
N MET A 101 4.32 -2.46 -3.03
CA MET A 101 3.72 -1.30 -2.33
C MET A 101 2.79 -1.74 -1.20
N ALA A 102 1.98 -2.75 -1.41
CA ALA A 102 1.03 -3.24 -0.42
C ALA A 102 1.74 -3.98 0.73
N VAL A 103 2.60 -4.94 0.44
CA VAL A 103 3.22 -5.85 1.42
C VAL A 103 4.44 -5.23 2.10
N SER A 104 5.47 -4.87 1.32
CA SER A 104 6.72 -4.27 1.87
C SER A 104 6.53 -2.81 2.27
N SER A 105 5.42 -2.19 1.85
CA SER A 105 5.28 -0.74 1.89
C SER A 105 6.39 -0.02 1.10
N GLY A 106 6.86 -0.61 -0.02
CA GLY A 106 8.02 -0.18 -0.79
C GLY A 106 7.88 1.26 -1.31
N ASN A 107 8.76 2.16 -0.86
CA ASN A 107 8.85 3.52 -1.38
C ASN A 107 9.52 3.53 -2.74
N ASP A 108 10.52 2.66 -2.94
CA ASP A 108 11.16 2.37 -4.21
C ASP A 108 10.15 1.90 -5.27
N ALA A 109 9.29 0.93 -4.92
CA ALA A 109 8.20 0.48 -5.78
C ALA A 109 7.20 1.60 -6.09
N SER A 110 6.88 2.45 -5.11
CA SER A 110 5.95 3.59 -5.32
C SER A 110 6.50 4.62 -6.30
N VAL A 111 7.81 4.91 -6.22
CA VAL A 111 8.46 5.85 -7.15
C VAL A 111 8.54 5.24 -8.56
N ALA A 112 8.93 3.96 -8.68
CA ALA A 112 8.96 3.28 -9.98
C ALA A 112 7.57 3.24 -10.65
N THR A 113 6.51 2.94 -9.86
CA THR A 113 5.12 3.02 -10.33
C THR A 113 4.75 4.43 -10.78
N ALA A 114 5.11 5.45 -10.00
CA ALA A 114 4.79 6.84 -10.31
C ALA A 114 5.48 7.32 -11.59
N GLU A 115 6.75 6.96 -11.79
CA GLU A 115 7.50 7.28 -13.01
C GLU A 115 6.91 6.60 -14.25
N HIS A 116 6.51 5.32 -14.12
CA HIS A 116 5.89 4.57 -15.22
C HIS A 116 4.51 5.14 -15.61
N ILE A 117 3.64 5.33 -14.64
CA ILE A 117 2.24 5.75 -14.87
C ILE A 117 2.14 7.23 -15.24
N GLY A 118 2.91 8.10 -14.58
CA GLY A 118 2.86 9.55 -14.77
C GLY A 118 3.88 10.09 -15.76
N GLY A 119 4.79 9.24 -16.28
CA GLY A 119 5.98 9.68 -17.02
C GLY A 119 7.04 10.30 -16.12
N ASN A 120 6.65 10.91 -15.01
CA ASN A 120 7.48 11.39 -13.92
C ASN A 120 6.68 11.47 -12.62
N VAL A 121 7.40 11.65 -11.49
CA VAL A 121 6.78 11.68 -10.16
C VAL A 121 5.86 12.89 -9.98
N ASP A 122 6.20 14.04 -10.54
CA ASP A 122 5.45 15.28 -10.33
C ASP A 122 4.09 15.23 -11.03
N ASN A 123 4.04 14.73 -12.25
CA ASN A 123 2.78 14.46 -12.96
C ASN A 123 1.94 13.44 -12.21
N PHE A 124 2.55 12.37 -11.71
CA PHE A 124 1.83 11.37 -10.93
C PHE A 124 1.22 11.96 -9.66
N VAL A 125 1.93 12.82 -8.95
CA VAL A 125 1.42 13.54 -7.77
C VAL A 125 0.27 14.46 -8.14
N GLN A 126 0.30 15.10 -9.31
CA GLN A 126 -0.85 15.87 -9.82
C GLN A 126 -2.06 14.96 -10.04
N MET A 127 -1.87 13.77 -10.65
CA MET A 127 -2.92 12.77 -10.83
C MET A 127 -3.48 12.31 -9.48
N MET A 128 -2.62 12.06 -8.47
CA MET A 128 -3.05 11.70 -7.11
C MET A 128 -3.94 12.79 -6.50
N ASN A 129 -3.53 14.05 -6.53
CA ASN A 129 -4.32 15.14 -5.97
C ASN A 129 -5.61 15.40 -6.77
N ALA A 130 -5.60 15.21 -8.09
CA ALA A 130 -6.82 15.25 -8.90
C ALA A 130 -7.80 14.15 -8.49
N LYS A 131 -7.32 12.90 -8.30
CA LYS A 131 -8.14 11.79 -7.82
C LYS A 131 -8.67 12.07 -6.41
N ALA A 132 -7.84 12.57 -5.49
CA ALA A 132 -8.26 12.92 -4.14
C ALA A 132 -9.42 13.94 -4.15
N ARG A 133 -9.29 15.00 -4.94
CA ARG A 133 -10.40 15.98 -5.12
C ARG A 133 -11.66 15.34 -5.68
N ALA A 134 -11.53 14.49 -6.71
CA ALA A 134 -12.67 13.78 -7.32
C ALA A 134 -13.39 12.84 -6.33
N LEU A 135 -12.66 12.31 -5.33
CA LEU A 135 -13.21 11.50 -4.24
C LEU A 135 -13.78 12.33 -3.08
N GLY A 136 -13.73 13.67 -3.15
CA GLY A 136 -14.20 14.54 -2.10
C GLY A 136 -13.27 14.63 -0.88
N MET A 137 -12.00 14.28 -1.03
CA MET A 137 -10.98 14.40 0.02
C MET A 137 -10.57 15.87 0.20
N LYS A 138 -11.41 16.64 0.92
CA LYS A 138 -11.29 18.11 1.02
C LYS A 138 -10.11 18.54 1.89
N ASN A 139 -9.70 17.70 2.83
CA ASN A 139 -8.68 17.97 3.84
C ASN A 139 -7.42 17.12 3.60
N SER A 140 -7.07 16.86 2.33
CA SER A 140 -5.89 16.06 1.98
C SER A 140 -5.08 16.69 0.87
N VAL A 141 -3.76 16.72 1.07
CA VAL A 141 -2.78 17.14 0.07
C VAL A 141 -1.63 16.14 0.06
N PHE A 142 -1.30 15.63 -1.12
CA PHE A 142 -0.20 14.68 -1.34
C PHE A 142 0.95 15.37 -2.10
N ARG A 143 2.20 15.13 -1.68
CA ARG A 143 3.42 15.71 -2.25
C ARG A 143 4.36 14.67 -2.86
N ASN A 144 4.12 13.40 -2.58
CA ASN A 144 4.91 12.29 -3.11
C ASN A 144 4.07 11.01 -3.14
N PRO A 145 4.48 9.97 -3.90
CA PRO A 145 3.68 8.75 -4.07
C PRO A 145 3.77 7.75 -2.91
N HIS A 146 4.62 8.00 -1.91
CA HIS A 146 4.94 7.02 -0.87
C HIS A 146 4.59 7.48 0.56
N GLY A 147 4.39 8.78 0.79
CA GLY A 147 4.00 9.34 2.08
C GLY A 147 5.15 9.64 3.05
N LEU A 148 6.40 9.71 2.58
CA LEU A 148 7.48 10.30 3.40
C LEU A 148 7.15 11.77 3.71
N PRO A 149 7.61 12.31 4.84
CA PRO A 149 7.34 13.69 5.22
C PRO A 149 7.68 14.68 4.12
N ALA A 150 6.76 15.62 3.86
CA ALA A 150 6.93 16.73 2.94
C ALA A 150 6.09 17.92 3.43
N ALA A 151 6.58 19.14 3.22
CA ALA A 151 5.90 20.35 3.66
C ALA A 151 4.48 20.43 3.07
N GLY A 152 3.48 20.66 3.94
CA GLY A 152 2.07 20.79 3.56
C GLY A 152 1.39 19.47 3.16
N GLN A 153 2.03 18.31 3.32
CA GLN A 153 1.40 17.01 3.09
C GLN A 153 0.59 16.58 4.32
N HIS A 154 -0.70 16.38 4.15
CA HIS A 154 -1.62 15.97 5.22
C HIS A 154 -2.82 15.22 4.69
N THR A 155 -3.54 14.56 5.58
CA THR A 155 -4.82 13.87 5.35
C THR A 155 -5.63 13.83 6.65
N THR A 156 -6.84 13.27 6.60
CA THR A 156 -7.71 13.04 7.77
C THR A 156 -8.25 11.61 7.76
N ALA A 157 -8.79 11.14 8.87
CA ALA A 157 -9.44 9.82 8.91
C ALA A 157 -10.64 9.77 7.96
N ARG A 158 -11.42 10.84 7.87
CA ARG A 158 -12.57 10.95 6.97
C ARG A 158 -12.16 10.81 5.51
N ASP A 159 -11.13 11.53 5.09
CA ASP A 159 -10.64 11.49 3.71
C ASP A 159 -10.06 10.10 3.37
N MET A 160 -9.31 9.50 4.31
CA MET A 160 -8.78 8.14 4.12
C MET A 160 -9.87 7.07 4.09
N LEU A 161 -10.97 7.26 4.83
CA LEU A 161 -12.14 6.39 4.77
C LEU A 161 -12.82 6.50 3.40
N ALA A 162 -13.05 7.72 2.91
CA ALA A 162 -13.62 7.98 1.58
C ALA A 162 -12.78 7.34 0.47
N LEU A 163 -11.46 7.56 0.50
CA LEU A 163 -10.50 6.93 -0.42
C LEU A 163 -10.61 5.41 -0.40
N SER A 164 -10.52 4.81 0.78
CA SER A 164 -10.45 3.35 0.93
C SER A 164 -11.76 2.67 0.54
N ARG A 165 -12.91 3.29 0.88
CA ARG A 165 -14.24 2.85 0.45
C ARG A 165 -14.34 2.83 -1.08
N ALA A 166 -13.97 3.93 -1.74
CA ALA A 166 -14.04 4.05 -3.20
C ALA A 166 -13.05 3.08 -3.88
N TYR A 167 -11.83 2.94 -3.35
CA TYR A 167 -10.82 2.01 -3.83
C TYR A 167 -11.31 0.56 -3.82
N LEU A 168 -11.85 0.10 -2.70
CA LEU A 168 -12.34 -1.27 -2.54
C LEU A 168 -13.64 -1.52 -3.32
N ALA A 169 -14.48 -0.50 -3.51
CA ALA A 169 -15.69 -0.61 -4.34
C ALA A 169 -15.34 -0.74 -5.82
N GLN A 170 -14.32 -0.02 -6.30
CA GLN A 170 -13.93 -0.01 -7.70
C GLN A 170 -12.98 -1.15 -8.08
N TYR A 171 -12.11 -1.58 -7.14
CA TYR A 171 -11.08 -2.61 -7.32
C TYR A 171 -11.10 -3.63 -6.17
N PRO A 172 -12.19 -4.41 -6.01
CA PRO A 172 -12.26 -5.42 -4.95
C PRO A 172 -11.18 -6.47 -5.09
N GLU A 173 -10.73 -6.77 -6.32
CA GLU A 173 -9.62 -7.67 -6.62
C GLU A 173 -8.26 -7.19 -6.08
N ALA A 174 -8.12 -5.90 -5.79
CA ALA A 174 -6.90 -5.34 -5.20
C ALA A 174 -6.64 -5.86 -3.79
N LEU A 175 -7.65 -6.44 -3.13
CA LEU A 175 -7.47 -7.11 -1.84
C LEU A 175 -6.43 -8.24 -1.93
N ARG A 176 -6.22 -8.87 -3.08
CA ARG A 176 -5.16 -9.86 -3.27
C ARG A 176 -3.78 -9.34 -2.88
N TYR A 177 -3.45 -8.07 -3.22
CA TYR A 177 -2.20 -7.45 -2.81
C TYR A 177 -2.13 -7.21 -1.31
N HIS A 178 -3.24 -6.71 -0.74
CA HIS A 178 -3.29 -6.28 0.66
C HIS A 178 -3.40 -7.43 1.65
N SER A 179 -3.95 -8.57 1.23
CA SER A 179 -4.06 -9.80 2.02
C SER A 179 -2.81 -10.69 1.92
N THR A 180 -1.93 -10.45 0.93
CA THR A 180 -0.67 -11.17 0.80
C THR A 180 0.19 -10.95 2.05
N ARG A 181 0.54 -12.06 2.73
CA ARG A 181 1.23 -12.01 4.03
C ARG A 181 2.73 -11.74 3.91
N TYR A 182 3.34 -12.14 2.81
CA TYR A 182 4.77 -11.89 2.52
C TYR A 182 5.05 -11.92 1.03
N ILE A 183 6.14 -11.26 0.64
CA ILE A 183 6.74 -11.35 -0.70
C ILE A 183 8.21 -11.71 -0.58
N LYS A 184 8.76 -12.33 -1.62
CA LYS A 184 10.19 -12.59 -1.75
C LYS A 184 10.72 -11.89 -2.98
N HIS A 185 11.64 -10.94 -2.78
CA HIS A 185 12.30 -10.22 -3.85
C HIS A 185 13.81 -10.14 -3.59
N ASN A 186 14.65 -10.35 -4.60
CA ASN A 186 16.12 -10.30 -4.48
C ASN A 186 16.69 -11.08 -3.27
N LYS A 187 16.19 -12.29 -2.98
CA LYS A 187 16.52 -13.13 -1.83
C LYS A 187 16.09 -12.54 -0.47
N VAL A 188 15.47 -11.34 -0.45
CA VAL A 188 14.90 -10.74 0.74
C VAL A 188 13.43 -11.13 0.85
N ILE A 189 13.03 -11.58 2.03
CA ILE A 189 11.64 -11.87 2.36
C ILE A 189 11.13 -10.71 3.22
N THR A 190 10.03 -10.11 2.79
CA THR A 190 9.37 -9.03 3.52
C THR A 190 7.96 -9.46 3.88
N THR A 191 7.60 -9.33 5.14
CA THR A 191 6.25 -9.62 5.64
C THR A 191 5.36 -8.38 5.59
N ASN A 192 4.07 -8.59 5.40
CA ASN A 192 3.07 -7.55 5.50
C ASN A 192 3.02 -7.00 6.93
N LYS A 193 3.04 -5.68 7.04
CA LYS A 193 3.07 -4.99 8.34
C LYS A 193 1.68 -4.81 8.98
N ASN A 194 0.62 -5.29 8.33
CA ASN A 194 -0.72 -5.27 8.91
C ASN A 194 -0.84 -6.38 9.98
N PRO A 195 -0.95 -6.01 11.27
CA PRO A 195 -0.96 -6.98 12.36
C PRO A 195 -2.25 -7.80 12.46
N LEU A 196 -3.31 -7.39 11.77
CA LEU A 196 -4.59 -8.09 11.80
C LEU A 196 -4.61 -9.31 10.88
N LEU A 197 -3.75 -9.33 9.84
CA LEU A 197 -3.70 -10.46 8.91
C LEU A 197 -3.26 -11.74 9.62
N GLY A 198 -4.17 -12.71 9.69
CA GLY A 198 -3.96 -13.99 10.38
C GLY A 198 -4.16 -13.94 11.90
N ASN A 199 -4.46 -12.76 12.49
CA ASN A 199 -4.73 -12.61 13.93
C ASN A 199 -6.17 -12.17 14.22
N CYS A 200 -6.80 -11.44 13.30
CA CYS A 200 -8.21 -11.06 13.39
C CYS A 200 -8.99 -11.83 12.30
N GLU A 201 -10.02 -12.55 12.69
CA GLU A 201 -10.85 -13.33 11.77
C GLU A 201 -11.49 -12.41 10.72
N GLY A 202 -11.32 -12.78 9.45
CA GLY A 202 -11.86 -12.05 8.31
C GLY A 202 -11.07 -10.80 7.89
N ALA A 203 -9.94 -10.49 8.54
CA ALA A 203 -9.07 -9.39 8.12
C ALA A 203 -8.37 -9.72 6.78
N ASP A 204 -8.55 -8.84 5.78
CA ASP A 204 -8.03 -9.01 4.42
C ASP A 204 -7.35 -7.76 3.83
N GLY A 205 -7.13 -6.73 4.63
CA GLY A 205 -6.44 -5.50 4.22
C GLY A 205 -6.42 -4.47 5.33
N LEU A 206 -5.97 -3.25 5.13
CA LEU A 206 -5.56 -2.64 3.89
C LEU A 206 -4.09 -2.18 3.96
N LYS A 207 -3.80 -1.12 4.76
CA LYS A 207 -2.47 -0.48 4.75
C LYS A 207 -2.08 0.11 6.10
N THR A 208 -0.82 -0.10 6.49
CA THR A 208 -0.18 0.55 7.64
C THR A 208 0.61 1.78 7.21
N GLY A 209 0.77 2.73 8.13
CA GLY A 209 1.64 3.89 7.97
C GLY A 209 2.29 4.28 9.28
N TRP A 210 3.48 4.87 9.22
CA TRP A 210 4.15 5.46 10.35
C TRP A 210 5.13 6.53 9.89
N VAL A 211 5.07 7.68 10.54
CA VAL A 211 6.12 8.70 10.61
C VAL A 211 6.05 9.31 12.01
N PHE A 212 7.15 9.89 12.48
CA PHE A 212 7.23 10.42 13.84
C PHE A 212 6.06 11.38 14.15
N ALA A 213 5.74 12.29 13.22
CA ALA A 213 4.70 13.29 13.41
C ALA A 213 3.26 12.75 13.39
N SER A 214 3.02 11.57 12.80
CA SER A 214 1.67 10.97 12.77
C SER A 214 1.47 9.85 13.77
N GLY A 215 2.53 9.28 14.35
CA GLY A 215 2.43 8.02 15.07
C GLY A 215 2.09 6.84 14.16
N TYR A 216 1.53 5.78 14.72
CA TYR A 216 1.22 4.53 14.02
C TYR A 216 -0.21 4.53 13.49
N ASN A 217 -0.36 4.31 12.18
CA ASN A 217 -1.63 4.37 11.46
C ASN A 217 -1.97 3.02 10.84
N LEU A 218 -3.27 2.71 10.73
CA LEU A 218 -3.77 1.53 10.03
C LEU A 218 -5.14 1.82 9.42
N ILE A 219 -5.28 1.52 8.14
CA ILE A 219 -6.57 1.28 7.52
C ILE A 219 -6.75 -0.23 7.46
N SER A 220 -7.85 -0.75 8.00
CA SER A 220 -8.14 -2.17 7.99
C SER A 220 -9.51 -2.45 7.41
N THR A 221 -9.63 -3.57 6.69
CA THR A 221 -10.92 -4.11 6.26
C THR A 221 -11.04 -5.54 6.77
N VAL A 222 -12.23 -5.84 7.31
CA VAL A 222 -12.54 -7.12 7.93
C VAL A 222 -13.91 -7.58 7.46
N LYS A 223 -14.02 -8.80 6.93
CA LYS A 223 -15.26 -9.38 6.43
C LYS A 223 -15.65 -10.60 7.24
N ARG A 224 -16.84 -10.60 7.84
CA ARG A 224 -17.45 -11.77 8.50
C ARG A 224 -18.87 -11.98 7.92
N GLY A 225 -19.09 -13.13 7.33
CA GLY A 225 -20.36 -13.41 6.64
C GLY A 225 -20.66 -12.36 5.55
N LYS A 226 -21.82 -11.70 5.68
CA LYS A 226 -22.26 -10.65 4.75
C LYS A 226 -21.77 -9.25 5.13
N THR A 227 -21.28 -9.05 6.34
CA THR A 227 -20.83 -7.76 6.86
C THR A 227 -19.35 -7.54 6.54
N ARG A 228 -19.03 -6.39 5.96
CA ARG A 228 -17.66 -5.88 5.80
C ARG A 228 -17.52 -4.56 6.52
N LEU A 229 -16.60 -4.50 7.44
CA LEU A 229 -16.22 -3.27 8.14
C LEU A 229 -14.94 -2.69 7.55
N LEU A 230 -14.87 -1.36 7.47
CA LEU A 230 -13.69 -0.60 7.09
C LEU A 230 -13.34 0.36 8.24
N ALA A 231 -12.20 0.11 8.88
CA ALA A 231 -11.70 0.91 9.99
C ALA A 231 -10.50 1.76 9.54
N VAL A 232 -10.48 3.00 9.95
CA VAL A 232 -9.34 3.92 9.84
C VAL A 232 -8.95 4.34 11.25
N VAL A 233 -7.71 4.06 11.65
CA VAL A 233 -7.14 4.45 12.96
C VAL A 233 -5.82 5.14 12.72
N LEU A 234 -5.69 6.36 13.22
CA LEU A 234 -4.55 7.24 13.02
C LEU A 234 -3.97 7.70 14.36
N GLY A 235 -2.65 7.69 14.47
CA GLY A 235 -1.95 8.31 15.58
C GLY A 235 -1.89 7.49 16.86
N ALA A 236 -1.86 6.18 16.80
CA ALA A 236 -1.53 5.35 17.95
C ALA A 236 -0.05 5.53 18.36
N GLU A 237 0.26 5.39 19.64
CA GLU A 237 1.62 5.60 20.15
C GLU A 237 2.59 4.48 19.79
N THR A 238 2.10 3.24 19.71
CA THR A 238 2.93 2.05 19.43
C THR A 238 2.30 1.16 18.36
N THR A 239 3.08 0.24 17.81
CA THR A 239 2.58 -0.79 16.90
C THR A 239 1.56 -1.69 17.58
N GLN A 240 1.75 -1.97 18.88
CA GLN A 240 0.87 -2.81 19.66
C GLN A 240 -0.45 -2.10 19.97
N ALA A 241 -0.40 -0.83 20.45
CA ALA A 241 -1.58 -0.01 20.68
C ALA A 241 -2.42 0.10 19.38
N ARG A 242 -1.79 0.43 18.24
CA ARG A 242 -2.47 0.45 16.95
C ARG A 242 -3.20 -0.86 16.64
N ALA A 243 -2.55 -2.00 16.85
CA ALA A 243 -3.16 -3.30 16.58
C ALA A 243 -4.37 -3.57 17.48
N GLN A 244 -4.22 -3.27 18.79
CA GLN A 244 -5.27 -3.46 19.79
C GLN A 244 -6.45 -2.53 19.55
N GLU A 245 -6.20 -1.23 19.32
CA GLU A 245 -7.28 -0.25 19.15
C GLU A 245 -8.06 -0.48 17.84
N VAL A 246 -7.39 -0.89 16.74
CA VAL A 246 -8.11 -1.27 15.52
C VAL A 246 -8.96 -2.51 15.77
N ASN A 247 -8.42 -3.53 16.45
CA ASN A 247 -9.18 -4.75 16.72
C ASN A 247 -10.36 -4.48 17.66
N ARG A 248 -10.15 -3.68 18.72
CA ARG A 248 -11.21 -3.24 19.63
C ARG A 248 -12.34 -2.54 18.87
N LEU A 249 -12.01 -1.61 17.98
CA LEU A 249 -12.98 -0.90 17.15
C LEU A 249 -13.76 -1.86 16.22
N VAL A 250 -13.05 -2.79 15.57
CA VAL A 250 -13.66 -3.78 14.67
C VAL A 250 -14.60 -4.74 15.43
N GLU A 251 -14.17 -5.24 16.59
CA GLU A 251 -15.02 -6.13 17.41
C GLU A 251 -16.26 -5.40 17.93
N ALA A 252 -16.12 -4.14 18.41
CA ALA A 252 -17.26 -3.30 18.79
C ALA A 252 -18.21 -3.09 17.61
N GLY A 253 -17.68 -2.86 16.41
CA GLY A 253 -18.46 -2.69 15.19
C GLY A 253 -19.26 -3.95 14.82
N PHE A 254 -18.67 -5.14 14.87
CA PHE A 254 -19.41 -6.39 14.63
C PHE A 254 -20.48 -6.64 15.70
N ARG A 255 -20.19 -6.35 16.98
CA ARG A 255 -21.20 -6.40 18.06
C ARG A 255 -22.34 -5.40 17.83
N SER A 256 -22.03 -4.18 17.35
CA SER A 256 -23.04 -3.18 16.99
C SER A 256 -23.98 -3.68 15.90
N VAL A 257 -23.42 -4.20 14.80
CA VAL A 257 -24.21 -4.71 13.66
C VAL A 257 -25.06 -5.90 14.09
N ALA A 258 -24.51 -6.88 14.83
CA ALA A 258 -25.23 -8.04 15.33
C ALA A 258 -26.30 -7.67 16.37
N GLY A 259 -26.07 -6.63 17.17
CA GLY A 259 -26.98 -6.14 18.23
C GLY A 259 -28.01 -5.12 17.76
N GLY A 260 -28.32 -5.06 16.45
CA GLY A 260 -29.35 -4.16 15.92
C GLY A 260 -28.94 -2.68 15.88
N GLY A 261 -27.65 -2.37 15.82
CA GLY A 261 -27.14 -1.00 15.70
C GLY A 261 -26.87 -0.29 17.03
N LYS A 262 -26.55 -1.03 18.07
CA LYS A 262 -26.09 -0.46 19.35
C LYS A 262 -24.93 0.51 19.12
N ASN A 263 -24.86 1.58 19.93
CA ASN A 263 -23.80 2.59 19.81
C ASN A 263 -22.41 1.98 20.05
N VAL A 264 -21.49 2.19 19.12
CA VAL A 264 -20.14 1.65 19.18
C VAL A 264 -19.35 2.23 20.37
N SER A 265 -19.50 3.52 20.70
CA SER A 265 -18.82 4.14 21.85
C SER A 265 -19.22 3.46 23.16
N THR A 266 -20.50 3.18 23.36
CA THR A 266 -20.97 2.43 24.54
C THR A 266 -20.38 1.04 24.58
N LEU A 267 -20.35 0.34 23.42
CA LEU A 267 -19.74 -1.00 23.35
C LEU A 267 -18.24 -0.96 23.64
N LEU A 268 -17.52 0.07 23.19
CA LEU A 268 -16.09 0.25 23.49
C LEU A 268 -15.87 0.40 25.01
N ALA A 269 -16.74 1.13 25.71
CA ALA A 269 -16.64 1.32 27.17
C ALA A 269 -16.81 -0.01 27.94
N ASP A 270 -17.67 -0.89 27.44
CA ASP A 270 -18.00 -2.17 28.07
C ASP A 270 -17.00 -3.30 27.76
N MET A 271 -16.13 -3.13 26.75
CA MET A 271 -15.21 -4.18 26.31
C MET A 271 -14.04 -4.40 27.26
N LYS A 272 -13.78 -5.66 27.57
CA LYS A 272 -12.60 -6.09 28.34
C LYS A 272 -11.44 -6.42 27.39
N PRO A 273 -10.18 -6.32 27.83
CA PRO A 273 -9.02 -6.67 27.00
C PRO A 273 -9.09 -8.05 26.34
N ALA A 274 -9.72 -9.02 27.01
CA ALA A 274 -9.92 -10.37 26.44
C ALA A 274 -10.83 -10.37 25.20
N ASP A 275 -11.74 -9.41 25.06
CA ASP A 275 -12.70 -9.33 23.96
C ASP A 275 -12.05 -8.97 22.61
N TYR A 276 -10.87 -8.35 22.64
CA TYR A 276 -10.13 -7.88 21.45
C TYR A 276 -8.65 -8.24 21.49
N ALA A 277 -8.25 -9.19 22.30
CA ALA A 277 -6.87 -9.65 22.38
C ALA A 277 -6.39 -10.24 21.04
N LEU A 278 -5.19 -9.84 20.61
CA LEU A 278 -4.51 -10.35 19.42
C LEU A 278 -3.27 -11.13 19.82
N ASN A 279 -3.08 -12.32 19.27
CA ASN A 279 -1.85 -13.10 19.46
C ASN A 279 -0.81 -12.71 18.41
N LEU A 280 -0.18 -11.54 18.57
CA LEU A 280 0.75 -10.98 17.61
C LEU A 280 2.07 -11.78 17.44
N HIS A 281 2.40 -12.65 18.38
CA HIS A 281 3.62 -13.48 18.31
C HIS A 281 3.49 -14.68 17.37
N LYS A 282 2.28 -15.20 17.18
CA LYS A 282 2.03 -16.40 16.39
C LYS A 282 2.25 -16.18 14.88
N THR A 283 1.87 -15.04 14.38
CA THR A 283 1.80 -14.75 12.93
C THR A 283 3.16 -14.71 12.25
N ASN A 284 4.18 -14.15 12.89
CA ASN A 284 5.52 -14.06 12.29
C ASN A 284 6.21 -15.42 12.22
N SER A 285 6.10 -16.24 13.26
CA SER A 285 6.70 -17.58 13.27
C SER A 285 6.03 -18.53 12.26
N GLU A 286 4.70 -18.48 12.11
CA GLU A 286 3.97 -19.28 11.12
C GLU A 286 4.29 -18.86 9.69
N ALA A 287 4.32 -17.56 9.40
CA ALA A 287 4.72 -17.04 8.07
C ALA A 287 6.14 -17.47 7.70
N TYR A 288 7.10 -17.41 8.64
CA TYR A 288 8.46 -17.92 8.42
C TYR A 288 8.52 -19.44 8.29
N ALA A 289 7.69 -20.20 9.01
CA ALA A 289 7.62 -21.65 8.89
C ALA A 289 7.04 -22.10 7.54
N GLU A 290 5.98 -21.45 7.06
CA GLU A 290 5.42 -21.68 5.72
C GLU A 290 6.43 -21.37 4.60
N LEU A 291 7.17 -20.27 4.73
CA LEU A 291 8.24 -19.90 3.81
C LEU A 291 9.36 -20.95 3.76
N ARG A 292 9.76 -21.49 4.90
CA ARG A 292 10.77 -22.56 4.95
C ARG A 292 10.25 -23.85 4.30
N LYS A 293 8.97 -24.16 4.45
CA LYS A 293 8.34 -25.33 3.80
C LYS A 293 8.29 -25.15 2.29
N SER A 294 7.83 -23.98 1.80
CA SER A 294 7.74 -23.68 0.36
C SER A 294 9.11 -23.63 -0.32
N SER A 295 10.12 -23.07 0.34
CA SER A 295 11.49 -23.04 -0.19
C SER A 295 12.13 -24.42 -0.28
N LYS A 296 11.88 -25.31 0.69
CA LYS A 296 12.36 -26.70 0.65
C LYS A 296 11.66 -27.50 -0.45
N SER A 297 10.35 -27.32 -0.65
CA SER A 297 9.60 -28.01 -1.72
C SER A 297 10.04 -27.53 -3.12
N ALA A 298 10.29 -26.24 -3.31
CA ALA A 298 10.78 -25.68 -4.57
C ALA A 298 12.21 -26.15 -4.88
N GLN A 299 13.06 -26.31 -3.87
CA GLN A 299 14.43 -26.80 -4.02
C GLN A 299 14.45 -28.29 -4.35
N SER A 300 13.59 -29.10 -3.73
CA SER A 300 13.43 -30.54 -4.03
C SER A 300 12.85 -30.78 -5.44
N ALA A 301 11.90 -29.94 -5.87
CA ALA A 301 11.35 -30.01 -7.23
C ALA A 301 12.39 -29.62 -8.30
N LYS A 302 13.26 -28.64 -8.02
CA LYS A 302 14.35 -28.23 -8.92
C LYS A 302 15.44 -29.29 -9.00
N SER A 303 15.81 -29.92 -7.88
CA SER A 303 16.80 -31.02 -7.88
C SER A 303 16.26 -32.26 -8.60
N ARG A 304 14.98 -32.60 -8.44
CA ARG A 304 14.33 -33.68 -9.20
C ARG A 304 14.29 -33.40 -10.71
N LYS A 305 13.99 -32.16 -11.13
CA LYS A 305 14.03 -31.80 -12.58
C LYS A 305 15.44 -31.87 -13.16
N THR A 306 16.45 -31.44 -12.40
CA THR A 306 17.87 -31.55 -12.85
C THR A 306 18.36 -32.98 -12.88
N SER A 307 17.99 -33.82 -11.91
CA SER A 307 18.38 -35.26 -11.94
C SER A 307 17.68 -36.04 -13.07
N VAL A 308 16.39 -35.74 -13.34
CA VAL A 308 15.66 -36.35 -14.47
C VAL A 308 16.25 -35.91 -15.83
N ALA A 309 16.64 -34.62 -15.95
CA ALA A 309 17.29 -34.11 -17.17
C ALA A 309 18.68 -34.70 -17.36
N ALA A 310 19.46 -34.87 -16.29
CA ALA A 310 20.76 -35.50 -16.31
C ALA A 310 20.68 -37.00 -16.63
N ALA A 311 19.70 -37.72 -16.05
CA ALA A 311 19.45 -39.13 -16.36
C ALA A 311 19.06 -39.31 -17.84
N LYS A 312 18.21 -38.45 -18.38
CA LYS A 312 17.79 -38.47 -19.77
C LYS A 312 18.94 -38.15 -20.73
N ALA A 313 19.83 -37.22 -20.37
CA ALA A 313 21.03 -36.91 -21.14
C ALA A 313 22.05 -38.04 -21.14
N SER A 314 22.20 -38.77 -20.02
CA SER A 314 23.07 -39.94 -19.92
C SER A 314 22.55 -41.16 -20.71
N GLU A 315 21.21 -41.33 -20.79
CA GLU A 315 20.58 -42.36 -21.60
C GLU A 315 20.70 -42.09 -23.09
N ASP A 316 20.55 -40.83 -23.52
CA ASP A 316 20.73 -40.43 -24.92
C ASP A 316 22.23 -40.44 -25.37
N ALA A 317 23.18 -40.32 -24.43
CA ALA A 317 24.60 -40.46 -24.69
C ALA A 317 25.05 -41.93 -24.85
N LYS A 318 24.35 -42.89 -24.20
CA LYS A 318 24.66 -44.32 -24.27
C LYS A 318 23.95 -45.03 -25.44
N ALA A 319 23.02 -44.37 -26.14
CA ALA A 319 22.28 -44.96 -27.26
C ALA A 319 23.15 -45.07 -28.51
N THR A 320 23.21 -46.26 -29.09
CA THR A 320 23.93 -46.53 -30.34
C THR A 320 23.26 -45.80 -31.52
N PRO A 321 23.99 -45.58 -32.65
CA PRO A 321 23.43 -44.89 -33.82
C PRO A 321 22.15 -45.51 -34.38
N ALA A 322 21.97 -46.83 -34.25
CA ALA A 322 20.76 -47.54 -34.65
C ALA A 322 19.55 -47.21 -33.75
N GLN A 323 19.76 -47.10 -32.43
CA GLN A 323 18.73 -46.76 -31.48
C GLN A 323 18.30 -45.27 -31.58
N LYS A 324 19.23 -44.37 -31.93
CA LYS A 324 18.90 -42.94 -32.21
C LYS A 324 18.03 -42.79 -33.46
N LYS A 325 18.23 -43.60 -34.51
CA LYS A 325 17.40 -43.63 -35.73
C LYS A 325 15.99 -44.18 -35.44
N ALA A 326 15.83 -45.18 -34.57
CA ALA A 326 14.56 -45.74 -34.20
C ALA A 326 13.73 -44.77 -33.32
N LYS A 327 14.37 -44.06 -32.36
CA LYS A 327 13.70 -43.05 -31.54
C LYS A 327 13.21 -41.85 -32.39
N LYS A 328 13.97 -41.43 -33.42
CA LYS A 328 13.60 -40.36 -34.35
C LYS A 328 12.44 -40.77 -35.27
N LYS A 329 12.38 -42.04 -35.73
CA LYS A 329 11.24 -42.58 -36.52
C LYS A 329 9.95 -42.70 -35.65
N LYS A 330 10.06 -43.04 -34.36
CA LYS A 330 8.91 -43.15 -33.46
C LYS A 330 8.34 -41.78 -33.08
N ALA A 331 9.19 -40.74 -32.98
CA ALA A 331 8.78 -39.36 -32.72
C ALA A 331 8.05 -38.73 -33.92
N THR A 332 8.49 -39.00 -35.15
CA THR A 332 7.80 -38.56 -36.38
C THR A 332 6.48 -39.28 -36.60
N ALA A 333 6.40 -40.59 -36.29
CA ALA A 333 5.16 -41.35 -36.41
C ALA A 333 4.08 -40.92 -35.38
N THR A 334 4.51 -40.41 -34.21
CA THR A 334 3.57 -39.88 -33.18
C THR A 334 3.08 -38.48 -33.52
N ALA A 335 3.89 -37.68 -34.24
CA ALA A 335 3.48 -36.34 -34.70
C ALA A 335 2.47 -36.39 -35.87
N GLU A 336 2.57 -37.41 -36.74
CA GLU A 336 1.62 -37.60 -37.87
C GLU A 336 0.23 -38.11 -37.43
N LYS A 337 0.09 -38.72 -36.25
CA LYS A 337 -1.20 -39.16 -35.73
C LYS A 337 -1.98 -38.13 -34.93
N ALA A 338 -1.46 -36.91 -34.73
CA ALA A 338 -2.06 -35.85 -33.92
C ALA A 338 -2.68 -34.70 -34.71
N VAL A 339 -2.93 -34.88 -36.01
CA VAL A 339 -3.67 -33.88 -36.83
C VAL A 339 -5.17 -34.20 -36.80
N PRO A 340 -6.05 -33.35 -36.23
CA PRO A 340 -7.47 -33.58 -36.29
C PRO A 340 -7.99 -33.33 -37.69
N LYS A 341 -8.73 -34.32 -38.24
CA LYS A 341 -9.47 -34.22 -39.50
C LYS A 341 -10.46 -33.03 -39.42
N ALA A 342 -10.22 -32.00 -40.22
CA ALA A 342 -11.21 -30.95 -40.49
C ALA A 342 -12.40 -31.55 -41.28
N SER A 343 -13.56 -31.47 -40.67
CA SER A 343 -14.83 -31.83 -41.34
C SER A 343 -15.17 -30.79 -42.43
N LYS A 344 -15.35 -31.29 -43.65
CA LYS A 344 -15.93 -30.55 -44.79
C LYS A 344 -17.36 -30.13 -44.45
N ALA A 345 -17.63 -28.83 -44.38
CA ALA A 345 -18.96 -28.30 -44.50
C ALA A 345 -19.10 -27.65 -45.90
N THR A 346 -20.11 -28.12 -46.60
CA THR A 346 -20.50 -27.82 -47.94
C THR A 346 -20.85 -26.35 -48.17
N ALA A 347 -20.31 -25.80 -49.26
CA ALA A 347 -20.68 -24.50 -49.80
C ALA A 347 -22.06 -24.57 -50.45
N SER A 348 -22.98 -23.69 -50.09
CA SER A 348 -24.13 -23.32 -50.96
C SER A 348 -23.96 -21.87 -51.40
N LYS A 349 -23.95 -21.73 -52.73
CA LYS A 349 -23.96 -20.46 -53.47
C LYS A 349 -25.33 -19.81 -53.35
N SER A 350 -25.39 -18.51 -53.03
CA SER A 350 -26.40 -17.65 -53.68
C SER A 350 -25.82 -16.26 -53.89
N SER A 351 -25.81 -15.87 -55.12
CA SER A 351 -25.49 -14.58 -55.70
C SER A 351 -26.60 -13.56 -55.36
N THR A 352 -26.21 -12.33 -55.02
CA THR A 352 -26.80 -11.15 -55.68
C THR A 352 -25.98 -9.91 -55.40
N ALA A 353 -25.62 -9.27 -56.47
CA ALA A 353 -24.91 -7.97 -56.49
C ALA A 353 -25.91 -6.83 -56.20
N SER A 354 -25.46 -5.84 -55.49
CA SER A 354 -25.95 -4.47 -55.62
C SER A 354 -24.86 -3.47 -55.33
N ARG A 355 -24.63 -2.67 -56.30
CA ARG A 355 -23.69 -1.55 -56.46
C ARG A 355 -24.43 -0.29 -56.03
N ALA A 356 -23.89 0.48 -55.09
CA ALA A 356 -24.19 1.92 -54.93
C ALA A 356 -23.04 2.63 -54.25
N LYS A 357 -22.34 3.37 -55.00
CA LYS A 357 -22.02 4.80 -55.04
C LYS A 357 -21.49 5.42 -53.73
N ALA A 358 -20.28 5.86 -53.88
CA ALA A 358 -19.59 6.86 -53.07
C ALA A 358 -20.36 8.21 -53.06
N THR A 359 -20.41 8.87 -51.93
CA THR A 359 -20.61 10.31 -51.85
C THR A 359 -19.67 10.90 -50.79
N ALA A 360 -19.08 12.01 -51.19
CA ALA A 360 -17.98 12.72 -50.58
C ALA A 360 -18.38 13.49 -49.31
N GLN A 361 -17.35 13.80 -48.54
CA GLN A 361 -17.32 14.75 -47.39
C GLN A 361 -17.95 16.12 -47.71
N PRO A 362 -18.22 16.88 -46.66
CA PRO A 362 -17.58 18.20 -46.59
C PRO A 362 -16.84 18.45 -45.28
N GLN A 363 -15.63 18.97 -45.47
CA GLN A 363 -14.77 19.63 -44.46
C GLN A 363 -15.50 20.88 -43.91
N ALA A 364 -15.47 21.03 -42.59
CA ALA A 364 -15.77 22.30 -41.93
C ALA A 364 -14.47 22.98 -41.48
N LYS A 365 -14.37 24.23 -41.91
CA LYS A 365 -13.27 25.18 -41.78
C LYS A 365 -13.01 25.57 -40.34
N GLN A 366 -11.71 25.71 -39.98
CA GLN A 366 -11.23 26.46 -38.84
C GLN A 366 -11.49 27.98 -39.03
N PRO A 367 -11.77 28.73 -37.97
CA PRO A 367 -11.65 30.19 -38.02
C PRO A 367 -10.26 30.64 -37.59
N GLU A 368 -9.75 31.57 -38.43
CA GLU A 368 -8.45 32.27 -38.29
C GLU A 368 -8.30 33.09 -37.02
N ARG A 369 -7.07 33.09 -36.51
CA ARG A 369 -6.61 34.03 -35.50
C ARG A 369 -6.47 35.40 -36.11
N LYS A 370 -7.16 36.41 -35.62
CA LYS A 370 -6.79 37.83 -35.78
C LYS A 370 -5.88 38.27 -34.65
N ALA A 371 -4.70 38.70 -35.01
CA ALA A 371 -3.75 39.41 -34.17
C ALA A 371 -4.31 40.82 -33.87
N VAL A 372 -4.23 41.25 -32.62
CA VAL A 372 -4.34 42.64 -32.22
C VAL A 372 -3.13 43.00 -31.38
N ALA A 373 -2.58 44.16 -31.72
CA ALA A 373 -1.26 44.69 -31.37
C ALA A 373 -1.16 45.13 -29.90
N LYS A 374 0.10 45.19 -29.50
CA LYS A 374 0.73 45.84 -28.34
C LYS A 374 0.10 47.17 -27.91
N THR A 375 -0.02 47.35 -26.59
CA THR A 375 0.31 48.60 -25.92
C THR A 375 1.13 48.28 -24.67
N GLU A 376 2.33 48.83 -24.65
CA GLU A 376 3.20 48.94 -23.50
C GLU A 376 2.57 49.88 -22.48
N ASP A 377 2.61 49.56 -21.20
CA ASP A 377 2.68 50.59 -20.16
C ASP A 377 3.59 50.09 -19.03
N GLN A 378 4.47 50.99 -18.65
CA GLN A 378 5.62 50.85 -17.77
C GLN A 378 5.22 50.99 -16.31
N ASP A 379 5.82 50.14 -15.45
CA ASP A 379 6.43 50.42 -14.12
C ASP A 379 5.71 51.33 -13.11
N PRO A 380 5.98 51.22 -11.77
CA PRO A 380 7.27 50.90 -11.16
C PRO A 380 7.27 49.99 -9.91
N ALA A 381 8.45 49.41 -9.65
CA ALA A 381 8.84 48.72 -8.42
C ALA A 381 8.94 49.66 -7.20
N PRO A 382 8.67 49.20 -5.98
CA PRO A 382 9.09 49.91 -4.78
C PRO A 382 10.43 49.42 -4.24
N LYS A 383 11.29 50.38 -4.00
CA LYS A 383 12.65 50.34 -3.48
C LYS A 383 12.79 49.74 -2.10
N ALA A 384 13.86 48.98 -1.92
CA ALA A 384 14.41 48.57 -0.63
C ALA A 384 14.75 49.77 0.28
N ALA A 385 14.29 49.70 1.51
CA ALA A 385 14.74 50.58 2.59
C ALA A 385 15.69 49.83 3.52
N ARG A 386 16.96 50.14 3.39
CA ARG A 386 18.08 49.78 4.25
C ARG A 386 18.11 50.74 5.42
N LYS A 387 17.86 50.28 6.65
CA LYS A 387 18.19 51.05 7.87
C LYS A 387 19.36 50.39 8.60
N LYS A 388 20.44 51.18 8.68
CA LYS A 388 21.58 51.03 9.59
C LYS A 388 21.21 51.57 10.95
N SER A 389 21.63 50.93 12.03
CA SER A 389 22.06 51.53 13.32
C SER A 389 22.65 50.37 14.11
N SER A 390 23.84 50.42 14.39
CA SER A 390 24.78 51.12 15.30
C SER A 390 25.03 50.27 16.56
N SER A 391 26.32 49.93 16.65
CA SER A 391 27.03 49.25 17.72
C SER A 391 26.88 49.94 19.09
N THR A 392 26.77 49.16 20.16
CA THR A 392 27.36 49.51 21.45
C THR A 392 28.01 48.28 22.07
N LYS A 393 29.31 48.42 22.36
CA LYS A 393 30.14 47.57 23.18
C LYS A 393 29.78 47.77 24.64
N SER A 394 29.80 46.66 25.45
CA SER A 394 30.24 46.68 26.84
C SER A 394 30.61 45.26 27.26
N THR A 395 31.86 45.04 27.37
CA THR A 395 32.76 44.67 28.46
C THR A 395 32.51 43.39 29.21
N ALA A 396 33.53 42.59 29.16
CA ALA A 396 33.87 41.36 29.83
C ALA A 396 33.60 41.32 31.32
N ASP A 397 33.25 40.16 31.81
CA ASP A 397 33.89 39.66 33.05
C ASP A 397 34.08 38.14 33.05
N LYS A 398 35.11 37.72 33.73
CA LYS A 398 35.84 36.45 33.70
C LYS A 398 35.21 35.41 34.64
N THR A 399 35.32 34.17 34.22
CA THR A 399 35.47 32.88 34.93
C THR A 399 35.81 32.93 36.45
N PRO A 400 35.61 31.85 37.26
CA PRO A 400 36.18 30.52 36.99
C PRO A 400 35.35 29.27 37.39
N ALA A 401 35.71 28.15 36.81
CA ALA A 401 35.45 26.82 37.40
C ALA A 401 36.36 26.54 38.57
N PRO A 402 35.98 25.70 39.55
CA PRO A 402 36.66 24.42 39.72
C PRO A 402 35.73 23.27 40.18
N GLY A 403 36.00 22.06 39.96
CA GLY A 403 36.77 21.14 40.75
C GLY A 403 36.20 19.73 40.71
N LYS A 404 36.95 18.78 40.24
CA LYS A 404 36.79 17.32 40.40
C LYS A 404 36.85 16.93 41.89
N LYS A 405 36.00 15.95 42.29
CA LYS A 405 36.29 14.94 43.35
C LYS A 405 35.31 13.79 43.12
N ALA A 406 35.74 12.63 42.63
CA ALA A 406 36.24 11.46 43.37
C ALA A 406 35.12 10.71 44.13
N ALA A 407 34.87 9.48 43.62
CA ALA A 407 34.09 8.45 44.29
C ALA A 407 34.74 7.96 45.60
N PRO A 408 34.03 7.24 46.44
CA PRO A 408 34.59 6.00 46.98
C PRO A 408 33.68 4.78 46.80
N ARG A 409 34.38 3.67 46.82
CA ARG A 409 34.01 2.26 46.67
C ARG A 409 33.33 1.70 47.91
N ASP A 410 32.60 0.63 47.62
CA ASP A 410 32.39 -0.59 48.41
C ASP A 410 32.06 -0.49 49.94
N VAL A 411 30.98 -1.18 50.30
CA VAL A 411 31.05 -2.32 51.22
C VAL A 411 29.80 -3.19 51.05
N ALA A 412 30.02 -4.46 50.87
CA ALA A 412 29.05 -5.55 50.97
C ALA A 412 28.63 -5.73 52.46
N ASP A 413 27.43 -6.16 52.71
CA ASP A 413 27.15 -7.37 53.51
C ASP A 413 25.68 -7.75 53.50
N LYS A 414 25.43 -8.97 53.20
CA LYS A 414 24.67 -10.10 53.69
C LYS A 414 23.46 -9.88 54.64
N GLN A 415 22.52 -10.75 54.34
CA GLN A 415 21.57 -11.48 55.21
C GLN A 415 20.16 -10.88 55.37
N GLY A 416 19.23 -11.78 55.03
CA GLY A 416 17.80 -11.76 55.37
C GLY A 416 16.96 -12.38 54.27
#